data_420171f0b94401dff564d5c9a5b8347b
#
_entry.id   420171f0b94401dff564d5c9a5b8347b
#
_cell.length_a   1.000
_cell.length_b   1.000
_cell.length_c   1.000
_cell.angle_alpha   90.00
_cell.angle_beta   90.00
_cell.angle_gamma   90.00
#
_symmetry.space_group_name_H-M   'P 1'
#
loop_
_entity.id
_entity.type
_entity.pdbx_description
1 polymer ?
#
loop_
_entity_poly.entity_id
_entity_poly.type
_entity_poly.pdbx_seq_one_letter_code
_entity_poly.pdbx_strand_id
1 'polypeptide(L)'
;MGAGMGLRAGQRTRVLLRCGVVGAVAAAALTMGCSHPGASLESEPDVELWRAGVGLHEPVWSYRMHALVALTDDHRLAEVTAGERGGDAKTRFSAPMASGRNLQISRKDEGDVFVPQPERGRVAVVDLESLRQLNDFDAGPAPAYLSEDAGLRMLLALSSDGKAVTPVDQYGYRKLPTAVTDTSADTIDGANRGRKLDYHLFGSSGIRHFQGTSSPAAQRGSLDFNVAVSAGDGTAVTRSYVAGRDDNTLHAIDSRRGGQGLEELASTRLPSPIRELGTDDTRIYAATDHELVTLETASFTGFPDGRISVLRSIDYRAGLPPDARAAELSGMAVGPDRVYLTFAHAPYVVSVAKPRL
;
A
#
# COMPACT_ATOMS: atom_id res chain seq x y z
N MET A 1 24.27 -0.56 59.21
CA MET A 1 24.64 -1.98 59.30
C MET A 1 24.31 -2.61 57.98
N GLY A 2 25.16 -2.98 57.12
CA GLY A 2 26.47 -3.57 56.93
C GLY A 2 26.37 -4.11 55.51
N ALA A 3 27.09 -3.62 54.56
CA ALA A 3 28.42 -3.98 54.08
C ALA A 3 28.51 -5.32 53.31
N GLY A 4 29.11 -5.24 52.12
CA GLY A 4 29.68 -6.39 51.40
C GLY A 4 29.52 -6.23 49.87
N MET A 5 30.23 -5.51 49.13
CA MET A 5 31.58 -5.59 48.53
C MET A 5 31.98 -6.98 47.99
N GLY A 6 32.21 -7.06 46.67
CA GLY A 6 32.74 -8.24 45.99
C GLY A 6 33.12 -7.97 44.54
N LEU A 7 34.20 -7.25 44.30
CA LEU A 7 34.96 -7.22 43.05
C LEU A 7 35.59 -8.59 42.76
N ARG A 8 35.57 -9.06 41.51
CA ARG A 8 36.65 -9.88 40.96
C ARG A 8 36.95 -9.52 39.51
N ALA A 9 38.15 -9.06 39.34
CA ALA A 9 38.87 -8.83 38.10
C ALA A 9 39.57 -10.13 37.59
N GLY A 10 39.88 -10.13 36.29
CA GLY A 10 41.02 -10.91 35.76
C GLY A 10 40.62 -11.98 34.76
N GLN A 11 40.91 -11.89 33.48
CA GLN A 11 42.25 -12.23 32.94
C GLN A 11 42.26 -11.97 31.41
N ARG A 12 43.24 -11.21 31.01
CA ARG A 12 43.68 -11.07 29.63
C ARG A 12 44.55 -12.28 29.28
N THR A 13 44.32 -12.93 28.15
CA THR A 13 45.31 -13.83 27.56
C THR A 13 45.67 -13.35 26.16
N ARG A 14 46.86 -12.82 26.01
CA ARG A 14 47.57 -12.60 24.76
C ARG A 14 48.16 -13.93 24.33
N VAL A 15 48.02 -14.31 23.06
CA VAL A 15 48.88 -15.31 22.43
C VAL A 15 49.42 -14.76 21.11
N LEU A 16 50.73 -14.96 21.01
CA LEU A 16 51.69 -14.40 20.08
C LEU A 16 51.62 -14.99 18.64
N LEU A 17 52.06 -14.17 17.72
CA LEU A 17 52.56 -14.47 16.38
C LEU A 17 53.45 -15.71 16.27
N ARG A 18 53.31 -16.45 15.20
CA ARG A 18 54.40 -17.13 14.54
C ARG A 18 54.29 -17.04 13.02
N CYS A 19 55.26 -16.36 12.44
CA CYS A 19 55.60 -16.36 11.03
C CYS A 19 56.13 -17.74 10.60
N GLY A 20 55.77 -18.19 9.43
CA GLY A 20 56.40 -19.31 8.74
C GLY A 20 56.39 -19.07 7.24
N VAL A 21 57.57 -18.85 6.69
CA VAL A 21 57.88 -18.60 5.28
C VAL A 21 58.22 -19.93 4.57
N VAL A 22 58.02 -19.96 3.28
CA VAL A 22 58.66 -20.76 2.21
C VAL A 22 57.89 -21.98 1.66
N GLY A 23 57.74 -21.96 0.35
CA GLY A 23 57.49 -23.14 -0.47
C GLY A 23 56.79 -22.83 -1.81
N ALA A 24 57.54 -22.27 -2.78
CA ALA A 24 57.07 -22.20 -4.16
C ALA A 24 57.19 -23.59 -4.83
N VAL A 25 56.09 -24.14 -5.31
CA VAL A 25 56.06 -25.22 -6.30
C VAL A 25 55.13 -24.82 -7.43
N ALA A 26 55.74 -24.58 -8.59
CA ALA A 26 55.01 -24.38 -9.82
C ALA A 26 54.47 -25.73 -10.35
N ALA A 27 53.17 -25.90 -10.34
CA ALA A 27 52.48 -26.96 -11.05
C ALA A 27 51.62 -26.32 -12.13
N ALA A 28 52.06 -26.44 -13.38
CA ALA A 28 51.24 -26.11 -14.54
C ALA A 28 50.12 -27.14 -14.66
N ALA A 29 48.90 -26.78 -14.25
CA ALA A 29 47.71 -27.55 -14.51
C ALA A 29 47.01 -26.93 -15.76
N LEU A 30 47.00 -27.72 -16.83
CA LEU A 30 46.12 -27.51 -17.97
C LEU A 30 44.67 -27.56 -17.51
N THR A 31 44.08 -26.42 -17.25
CA THR A 31 42.62 -26.31 -17.07
C THR A 31 41.98 -26.28 -18.46
N MET A 32 41.47 -27.42 -18.90
CA MET A 32 40.40 -27.46 -19.90
C MET A 32 39.22 -26.68 -19.30
N GLY A 33 39.08 -25.44 -19.69
CA GLY A 33 37.94 -24.62 -19.37
C GLY A 33 36.71 -25.17 -20.06
N CYS A 34 35.86 -25.91 -19.34
CA CYS A 34 34.47 -26.01 -19.68
C CYS A 34 33.85 -24.62 -19.46
N SER A 35 33.85 -23.82 -20.52
CA SER A 35 32.98 -22.63 -20.57
C SER A 35 31.53 -23.11 -20.54
N HIS A 36 30.98 -23.20 -19.35
CA HIS A 36 29.52 -23.15 -19.22
C HIS A 36 29.12 -21.80 -19.79
N PRO A 37 28.22 -21.74 -20.78
CA PRO A 37 27.58 -20.49 -21.10
C PRO A 37 26.88 -20.05 -19.83
N GLY A 38 27.44 -19.04 -19.15
CA GLY A 38 26.74 -18.41 -18.03
C GLY A 38 25.37 -18.01 -18.53
N ALA A 39 24.33 -18.65 -17.99
CA ALA A 39 23.00 -18.15 -18.14
C ALA A 39 23.07 -16.70 -17.65
N SER A 40 23.04 -15.74 -18.57
CA SER A 40 22.80 -14.36 -18.24
C SER A 40 21.48 -14.38 -17.51
N LEU A 41 21.47 -14.07 -16.22
CA LEU A 41 20.26 -13.75 -15.51
C LEU A 41 19.70 -12.54 -16.24
N GLU A 42 18.79 -12.76 -17.18
CA GLU A 42 18.04 -11.68 -17.81
C GLU A 42 17.39 -10.93 -16.65
N SER A 43 17.79 -9.69 -16.47
CA SER A 43 17.14 -8.83 -15.46
C SER A 43 15.69 -8.67 -15.89
N GLU A 44 14.77 -8.94 -14.99
CA GLU A 44 13.35 -8.69 -15.24
C GLU A 44 13.16 -7.26 -15.74
N PRO A 45 12.32 -7.04 -16.77
CA PRO A 45 12.11 -5.71 -17.31
C PRO A 45 11.48 -4.80 -16.25
N ASP A 46 11.89 -3.53 -16.26
CA ASP A 46 11.36 -2.53 -15.34
C ASP A 46 9.84 -2.35 -15.48
N VAL A 47 9.32 -2.47 -16.70
CA VAL A 47 7.90 -2.33 -17.02
C VAL A 47 7.44 -3.55 -17.81
N GLU A 48 6.36 -4.16 -17.35
CA GLU A 48 5.67 -5.26 -18.04
C GLU A 48 4.22 -4.89 -18.30
N LEU A 49 3.71 -5.31 -19.43
CA LEU A 49 2.31 -5.17 -19.78
C LEU A 49 1.61 -6.52 -19.72
N TRP A 50 0.56 -6.61 -18.93
CA TRP A 50 -0.30 -7.78 -18.85
C TRP A 50 -1.65 -7.46 -19.50
N ARG A 51 -2.15 -8.37 -20.34
CA ARG A 51 -3.48 -8.23 -20.93
C ARG A 51 -4.49 -8.95 -20.05
N ALA A 52 -5.29 -8.20 -19.29
CA ALA A 52 -6.29 -8.74 -18.37
C ALA A 52 -7.62 -9.12 -19.07
N GLY A 53 -7.86 -8.61 -20.28
CA GLY A 53 -9.06 -8.89 -21.07
C GLY A 53 -10.28 -8.03 -20.72
N VAL A 54 -10.21 -7.22 -19.68
CA VAL A 54 -11.29 -6.35 -19.18
C VAL A 54 -10.68 -5.13 -18.48
N GLY A 55 -11.40 -4.01 -18.46
CA GLY A 55 -11.06 -2.84 -17.66
C GLY A 55 -11.14 -3.17 -16.17
N LEU A 56 -10.13 -2.74 -15.42
CA LEU A 56 -9.99 -3.00 -13.99
C LEU A 56 -9.88 -1.69 -13.25
N HIS A 57 -10.44 -1.61 -12.03
CA HIS A 57 -10.31 -0.45 -11.17
C HIS A 57 -10.19 -0.87 -9.69
N GLU A 58 -9.66 0.05 -8.86
CA GLU A 58 -9.44 -0.16 -7.42
C GLU A 58 -8.72 -1.47 -7.09
N PRO A 59 -7.56 -1.73 -7.69
CA PRO A 59 -6.84 -2.97 -7.48
C PRO A 59 -6.25 -3.05 -6.07
N VAL A 60 -6.21 -4.26 -5.52
CA VAL A 60 -5.49 -4.61 -4.29
C VAL A 60 -4.61 -5.82 -4.55
N TRP A 61 -3.48 -5.94 -3.86
CA TRP A 61 -2.62 -7.11 -3.98
C TRP A 61 -2.94 -8.12 -2.87
N SER A 62 -3.18 -9.37 -3.26
CA SER A 62 -3.28 -10.49 -2.33
C SER A 62 -1.94 -11.21 -2.20
N TYR A 63 -1.32 -11.12 -1.03
CA TYR A 63 -0.06 -11.80 -0.76
C TYR A 63 -0.23 -13.31 -0.72
N ARG A 64 -1.36 -13.81 -0.22
CA ARG A 64 -1.66 -15.25 -0.18
C ARG A 64 -1.86 -15.84 -1.56
N MET A 65 -2.58 -15.14 -2.44
CA MET A 65 -2.88 -15.64 -3.78
C MET A 65 -1.77 -15.30 -4.79
N HIS A 66 -0.82 -14.44 -4.43
CA HIS A 66 0.16 -13.84 -5.34
C HIS A 66 -0.51 -13.26 -6.60
N ALA A 67 -1.61 -12.55 -6.41
CA ALA A 67 -2.49 -12.07 -7.46
C ALA A 67 -2.96 -10.64 -7.20
N LEU A 68 -3.26 -9.94 -8.28
CA LEU A 68 -3.99 -8.68 -8.24
C LEU A 68 -5.48 -9.00 -8.19
N VAL A 69 -6.21 -8.37 -7.29
CA VAL A 69 -7.67 -8.46 -7.18
C VAL A 69 -8.25 -7.08 -7.43
N ALA A 70 -9.19 -6.96 -8.35
CA ALA A 70 -9.75 -5.68 -8.75
C ALA A 70 -11.25 -5.77 -9.04
N LEU A 71 -11.92 -4.63 -9.05
CA LEU A 71 -13.28 -4.51 -9.58
C LEU A 71 -13.22 -4.39 -11.10
N THR A 72 -14.29 -4.80 -11.76
CA THR A 72 -14.45 -4.69 -13.21
C THR A 72 -15.61 -3.76 -13.56
N ASP A 73 -15.60 -3.21 -14.77
CA ASP A 73 -16.68 -2.33 -15.26
C ASP A 73 -18.06 -3.00 -15.28
N ASP A 74 -18.12 -4.32 -15.36
CA ASP A 74 -19.35 -5.12 -15.34
C ASP A 74 -19.71 -5.67 -13.94
N HIS A 75 -19.21 -5.00 -12.89
CA HIS A 75 -19.54 -5.31 -11.49
C HIS A 75 -19.15 -6.72 -11.04
N ARG A 76 -17.99 -7.21 -11.44
CA ARG A 76 -17.38 -8.45 -10.94
C ARG A 76 -16.09 -8.19 -10.22
N LEU A 77 -15.65 -9.15 -9.44
CA LEU A 77 -14.25 -9.25 -9.04
C LEU A 77 -13.46 -9.96 -10.13
N ALA A 78 -12.29 -9.45 -10.44
CA ALA A 78 -11.29 -10.14 -11.23
C ALA A 78 -10.08 -10.45 -10.35
N GLU A 79 -9.61 -11.70 -10.42
CA GLU A 79 -8.29 -12.09 -9.93
C GLU A 79 -7.38 -12.25 -11.14
N VAL A 80 -6.26 -11.53 -11.12
CA VAL A 80 -5.33 -11.44 -12.24
C VAL A 80 -3.95 -11.89 -11.80
N THR A 81 -3.41 -12.90 -12.44
CA THR A 81 -2.05 -13.40 -12.23
C THR A 81 -1.21 -13.21 -13.49
N ALA A 82 0.09 -13.05 -13.34
CA ALA A 82 1.00 -12.97 -14.47
C ALA A 82 0.86 -14.18 -15.38
N GLY A 83 0.87 -13.95 -16.68
CA GLY A 83 0.99 -15.01 -17.68
C GLY A 83 2.41 -15.54 -17.77
N GLU A 84 2.60 -16.63 -18.48
CA GLU A 84 3.94 -17.15 -18.77
C GLU A 84 4.68 -16.19 -19.72
N ARG A 85 5.81 -15.61 -19.25
CA ARG A 85 6.75 -14.77 -20.02
C ARG A 85 6.14 -13.52 -20.69
N GLY A 86 5.48 -12.68 -19.89
CA GLY A 86 5.03 -11.37 -20.38
C GLY A 86 4.04 -11.48 -21.54
N GLY A 87 2.79 -11.69 -21.25
CA GLY A 87 1.75 -11.92 -22.26
C GLY A 87 0.37 -11.76 -21.66
N ASP A 88 -0.56 -12.56 -22.13
CA ASP A 88 -1.91 -12.57 -21.60
C ASP A 88 -1.90 -13.03 -20.15
N ALA A 89 -2.45 -12.22 -19.26
CA ALA A 89 -2.64 -12.59 -17.86
C ALA A 89 -3.69 -13.70 -17.75
N LYS A 90 -3.57 -14.52 -16.72
CA LYS A 90 -4.66 -15.44 -16.34
C LYS A 90 -5.65 -14.67 -15.48
N THR A 91 -6.85 -14.46 -15.99
CA THR A 91 -7.91 -13.72 -15.28
C THR A 91 -9.07 -14.66 -14.94
N ARG A 92 -9.47 -14.67 -13.67
CA ARG A 92 -10.67 -15.36 -13.20
C ARG A 92 -11.68 -14.32 -12.72
N PHE A 93 -12.97 -14.64 -12.81
CA PHE A 93 -14.03 -13.71 -12.47
C PHE A 93 -15.01 -14.31 -11.47
N SER A 94 -15.51 -13.48 -10.57
CA SER A 94 -16.68 -13.82 -9.75
C SER A 94 -17.97 -13.74 -10.57
N ALA A 95 -19.09 -14.15 -9.97
CA ALA A 95 -20.40 -13.71 -10.42
C ALA A 95 -20.55 -12.18 -10.24
N PRO A 96 -21.40 -11.50 -11.02
CA PRO A 96 -21.70 -10.10 -10.81
C PRO A 96 -22.24 -9.84 -9.40
N MET A 97 -21.78 -8.76 -8.77
CA MET A 97 -22.22 -8.34 -7.43
C MET A 97 -22.27 -6.83 -7.33
N ALA A 98 -23.18 -6.30 -6.51
CA ALA A 98 -23.12 -4.89 -6.16
C ALA A 98 -21.80 -4.59 -5.43
N SER A 99 -21.14 -3.51 -5.80
CA SER A 99 -19.88 -3.09 -5.19
C SER A 99 -19.89 -1.60 -4.89
N GLY A 100 -19.13 -1.21 -3.88
CA GLY A 100 -18.82 0.18 -3.58
C GLY A 100 -17.61 0.68 -4.37
N ARG A 101 -16.83 1.58 -3.75
CA ARG A 101 -15.78 2.31 -4.45
C ARG A 101 -14.41 1.62 -4.43
N ASN A 102 -14.16 0.71 -3.45
CA ASN A 102 -12.89 0.01 -3.35
C ASN A 102 -13.03 -1.40 -2.78
N LEU A 103 -11.92 -2.08 -2.65
CA LEU A 103 -11.77 -3.41 -2.04
C LEU A 103 -10.81 -3.34 -0.85
N GLN A 104 -10.96 -4.28 0.09
CA GLN A 104 -10.01 -4.46 1.18
C GLN A 104 -9.72 -5.94 1.41
N ILE A 105 -8.44 -6.36 1.33
CA ILE A 105 -8.05 -7.73 1.71
C ILE A 105 -8.23 -7.90 3.22
N SER A 106 -8.77 -9.03 3.64
CA SER A 106 -8.94 -9.35 5.06
C SER A 106 -7.60 -9.69 5.71
N ARG A 107 -7.29 -9.03 6.83
CA ARG A 107 -6.12 -9.37 7.66
C ARG A 107 -6.33 -10.61 8.52
N LYS A 108 -7.56 -11.00 8.74
CA LYS A 108 -7.89 -12.24 9.45
C LYS A 108 -7.56 -13.46 8.60
N ASP A 109 -7.93 -13.39 7.34
CA ASP A 109 -7.65 -14.41 6.34
C ASP A 109 -7.36 -13.73 5.00
N GLU A 110 -6.10 -13.67 4.62
CA GLU A 110 -5.66 -13.02 3.37
C GLU A 110 -6.19 -13.74 2.10
N GLY A 111 -6.91 -14.85 2.26
CA GLY A 111 -7.70 -15.52 1.22
C GLY A 111 -9.07 -14.89 1.02
N ASP A 112 -9.49 -13.97 1.88
CA ASP A 112 -10.76 -13.28 1.78
C ASP A 112 -10.59 -11.82 1.36
N VAL A 113 -11.52 -11.31 0.57
CA VAL A 113 -11.63 -9.89 0.23
C VAL A 113 -12.99 -9.34 0.67
N PHE A 114 -12.97 -8.14 1.24
CA PHE A 114 -14.17 -7.39 1.61
C PHE A 114 -14.61 -6.49 0.45
N VAL A 115 -15.88 -6.59 0.10
CA VAL A 115 -16.52 -5.79 -0.95
C VAL A 115 -17.66 -4.99 -0.33
N PRO A 116 -17.57 -3.66 -0.27
CA PRO A 116 -18.68 -2.86 0.27
C PRO A 116 -19.87 -2.91 -0.67
N GLN A 117 -21.07 -2.99 -0.11
CA GLN A 117 -22.35 -3.04 -0.83
C GLN A 117 -23.28 -1.94 -0.31
N PRO A 118 -23.11 -0.69 -0.74
CA PRO A 118 -23.78 0.46 -0.14
C PRO A 118 -25.29 0.37 -0.22
N GLU A 119 -25.85 -0.10 -1.33
CA GLU A 119 -27.31 -0.25 -1.52
C GLU A 119 -27.93 -1.26 -0.54
N ARG A 120 -27.14 -2.24 -0.07
CA ARG A 120 -27.58 -3.25 0.88
C ARG A 120 -27.25 -2.91 2.34
N GLY A 121 -26.46 -1.86 2.56
CA GLY A 121 -25.93 -1.53 3.91
C GLY A 121 -24.99 -2.60 4.47
N ARG A 122 -24.30 -3.37 3.63
CA ARG A 122 -23.50 -4.53 4.03
C ARG A 122 -22.12 -4.52 3.38
N VAL A 123 -21.24 -5.34 3.93
CA VAL A 123 -19.96 -5.70 3.31
C VAL A 123 -19.98 -7.20 3.03
N ALA A 124 -19.74 -7.59 1.80
CA ALA A 124 -19.59 -8.99 1.40
C ALA A 124 -18.18 -9.50 1.73
N VAL A 125 -18.09 -10.75 2.14
CA VAL A 125 -16.85 -11.52 2.30
C VAL A 125 -16.76 -12.48 1.13
N VAL A 126 -15.76 -12.31 0.27
CA VAL A 126 -15.57 -13.14 -0.91
C VAL A 126 -14.27 -13.93 -0.76
N ASP A 127 -14.35 -15.23 -0.87
CA ASP A 127 -13.20 -16.12 -0.90
C ASP A 127 -12.46 -16.01 -2.24
N LEU A 128 -11.17 -15.71 -2.20
CA LEU A 128 -10.36 -15.50 -3.39
C LEU A 128 -10.01 -16.81 -4.12
N GLU A 129 -10.02 -17.95 -3.45
CA GLU A 129 -9.76 -19.23 -4.10
C GLU A 129 -10.92 -19.63 -5.04
N SER A 130 -12.16 -19.45 -4.60
CA SER A 130 -13.36 -19.79 -5.38
C SER A 130 -14.02 -18.62 -6.08
N LEU A 131 -13.69 -17.39 -5.72
CA LEU A 131 -14.33 -16.12 -6.10
C LEU A 131 -15.84 -16.10 -5.78
N ARG A 132 -16.24 -16.79 -4.70
CA ARG A 132 -17.62 -16.86 -4.23
C ARG A 132 -17.81 -16.04 -2.96
N GLN A 133 -18.94 -15.38 -2.87
CA GLN A 133 -19.36 -14.76 -1.62
C GLN A 133 -19.65 -15.86 -0.59
N LEU A 134 -18.92 -15.84 0.52
CA LEU A 134 -19.11 -16.77 1.64
C LEU A 134 -20.13 -16.25 2.64
N ASN A 135 -20.10 -14.94 2.89
CA ASN A 135 -20.89 -14.28 3.92
C ASN A 135 -21.08 -12.82 3.58
N ASP A 136 -21.88 -12.13 4.38
CA ASP A 136 -21.92 -10.68 4.46
C ASP A 136 -22.21 -10.22 5.90
N PHE A 137 -21.87 -8.99 6.23
CA PHE A 137 -22.12 -8.43 7.56
C PHE A 137 -22.52 -6.95 7.50
N ASP A 138 -23.21 -6.49 8.55
CA ASP A 138 -23.59 -5.09 8.72
C ASP A 138 -22.35 -4.24 9.03
N ALA A 139 -22.10 -3.23 8.21
CA ALA A 139 -21.00 -2.29 8.36
C ALA A 139 -21.49 -0.83 8.44
N GLY A 140 -22.72 -0.63 8.94
CA GLY A 140 -23.31 0.70 9.12
C GLY A 140 -24.05 1.22 7.89
N PRO A 141 -24.35 2.52 7.85
CA PRO A 141 -25.15 3.11 6.79
C PRO A 141 -24.38 3.12 5.47
N ALA A 142 -24.94 2.50 4.42
CA ALA A 142 -24.48 2.55 3.04
C ALA A 142 -22.94 2.51 2.89
N PRO A 143 -22.24 1.46 3.38
CA PRO A 143 -20.77 1.38 3.33
C PRO A 143 -20.29 1.39 1.87
N ALA A 144 -19.45 2.36 1.51
CA ALA A 144 -19.01 2.56 0.13
C ALA A 144 -17.50 2.52 -0.06
N TYR A 145 -16.73 2.85 0.98
CA TYR A 145 -15.28 2.81 0.95
C TYR A 145 -14.76 2.12 2.23
N LEU A 146 -13.78 1.27 2.08
CA LEU A 146 -13.20 0.49 3.17
C LEU A 146 -11.74 0.85 3.37
N SER A 147 -11.32 0.88 4.62
CA SER A 147 -9.92 0.88 5.01
C SER A 147 -9.75 0.01 6.26
N GLU A 148 -8.54 -0.11 6.73
CA GLU A 148 -8.23 -0.93 7.89
C GLU A 148 -7.40 -0.18 8.91
N ASP A 149 -7.80 -0.24 10.18
CA ASP A 149 -6.89 -0.04 11.30
C ASP A 149 -6.22 -1.39 11.59
N ALA A 150 -5.04 -1.59 11.01
CA ALA A 150 -4.32 -2.85 11.11
C ALA A 150 -3.80 -3.12 12.54
N GLY A 151 -3.55 -2.06 13.32
CA GLY A 151 -3.12 -2.16 14.72
C GLY A 151 -4.17 -2.81 15.61
N LEU A 152 -5.43 -2.52 15.37
CA LEU A 152 -6.58 -3.11 16.08
C LEU A 152 -7.30 -4.21 15.29
N ARG A 153 -6.94 -4.45 14.05
CA ARG A 153 -7.62 -5.37 13.13
C ARG A 153 -9.09 -5.02 12.94
N MET A 154 -9.33 -3.74 12.82
CA MET A 154 -10.67 -3.18 12.61
C MET A 154 -10.83 -2.79 11.15
N LEU A 155 -11.88 -3.28 10.51
CA LEU A 155 -12.32 -2.74 9.23
C LEU A 155 -13.05 -1.43 9.49
N LEU A 156 -12.71 -0.40 8.74
CA LEU A 156 -13.35 0.91 8.80
C LEU A 156 -14.20 1.10 7.55
N ALA A 157 -15.50 1.21 7.72
CA ALA A 157 -16.43 1.42 6.63
C ALA A 157 -16.91 2.88 6.60
N LEU A 158 -16.57 3.60 5.52
CA LEU A 158 -17.04 4.95 5.25
C LEU A 158 -18.34 4.87 4.43
N SER A 159 -19.36 5.60 4.86
CA SER A 159 -20.64 5.67 4.15
C SER A 159 -20.53 6.34 2.78
N SER A 160 -21.50 6.10 1.91
CA SER A 160 -21.51 6.65 0.55
C SER A 160 -21.61 8.18 0.50
N ASP A 161 -22.21 8.81 1.51
CA ASP A 161 -22.25 10.26 1.70
C ASP A 161 -20.99 10.82 2.37
N GLY A 162 -20.06 9.95 2.76
CA GLY A 162 -18.80 10.33 3.40
C GLY A 162 -18.93 10.87 4.83
N LYS A 163 -20.09 10.74 5.47
CA LYS A 163 -20.37 11.36 6.77
C LYS A 163 -20.42 10.39 7.94
N ALA A 164 -20.34 9.10 7.70
CA ALA A 164 -20.37 8.10 8.76
C ALA A 164 -19.23 7.10 8.62
N VAL A 165 -18.55 6.82 9.72
CA VAL A 165 -17.53 5.79 9.84
C VAL A 165 -17.99 4.73 10.82
N THR A 166 -18.05 3.49 10.36
CA THR A 166 -18.42 2.34 11.19
C THR A 166 -17.25 1.38 11.30
N PRO A 167 -16.61 1.28 12.47
CA PRO A 167 -15.61 0.24 12.69
C PRO A 167 -16.26 -1.12 12.89
N VAL A 168 -15.67 -2.17 12.29
CA VAL A 168 -16.12 -3.56 12.43
C VAL A 168 -14.94 -4.43 12.82
N ASP A 169 -15.09 -5.21 13.88
CA ASP A 169 -14.12 -6.22 14.29
C ASP A 169 -14.04 -7.35 13.25
N GLN A 170 -12.87 -7.56 12.66
CA GLN A 170 -12.68 -8.55 11.59
C GLN A 170 -12.78 -10.01 12.06
N TYR A 171 -12.66 -10.29 13.36
CA TYR A 171 -12.75 -11.68 13.86
C TYR A 171 -14.18 -12.21 13.95
N GLY A 172 -15.09 -11.38 14.39
CA GLY A 172 -16.49 -11.77 14.61
C GLY A 172 -17.48 -10.98 13.78
N TYR A 173 -17.01 -10.08 12.93
CA TYR A 173 -17.82 -9.15 12.13
C TYR A 173 -18.76 -8.32 13.00
N ARG A 174 -18.30 -8.02 14.22
CA ARG A 174 -19.08 -7.24 15.16
C ARG A 174 -18.92 -5.76 14.91
N LYS A 175 -20.01 -5.12 14.54
CA LYS A 175 -20.10 -3.68 14.36
C LYS A 175 -19.94 -2.94 15.70
N LEU A 176 -19.12 -1.91 15.71
CA LEU A 176 -19.02 -0.94 16.80
C LEU A 176 -19.91 0.29 16.51
N PRO A 177 -20.14 1.16 17.50
CA PRO A 177 -20.90 2.38 17.29
C PRO A 177 -20.34 3.23 16.15
N THR A 178 -21.22 3.68 15.28
CA THR A 178 -20.88 4.53 14.13
C THR A 178 -20.51 5.94 14.59
N ALA A 179 -19.40 6.47 14.10
CA ALA A 179 -19.05 7.88 14.23
C ALA A 179 -19.70 8.67 13.09
N VAL A 180 -20.32 9.81 13.42
CA VAL A 180 -20.91 10.74 12.44
C VAL A 180 -20.07 12.00 12.42
N THR A 181 -19.81 12.53 11.23
CA THR A 181 -19.02 13.74 10.99
C THR A 181 -19.88 14.82 10.33
N ASP A 182 -19.54 16.07 10.60
CA ASP A 182 -20.26 17.22 10.03
C ASP A 182 -19.88 17.47 8.57
N THR A 183 -18.70 16.98 8.16
CA THR A 183 -18.14 17.16 6.82
C THR A 183 -18.08 15.84 6.08
N SER A 184 -18.33 15.87 4.78
CA SER A 184 -18.18 14.71 3.90
C SER A 184 -16.71 14.41 3.61
N ALA A 185 -16.37 13.13 3.57
CA ALA A 185 -15.07 12.63 3.14
C ALA A 185 -15.22 11.74 1.89
N ASP A 186 -14.20 11.75 1.05
CA ASP A 186 -14.16 10.91 -0.14
C ASP A 186 -13.51 9.56 0.17
N THR A 187 -12.48 9.55 1.02
CA THR A 187 -11.74 8.35 1.41
C THR A 187 -11.44 8.34 2.91
N ILE A 188 -11.09 7.17 3.41
CA ILE A 188 -10.65 6.94 4.78
C ILE A 188 -9.38 6.10 4.77
N ASP A 189 -8.47 6.36 5.68
CA ASP A 189 -7.29 5.54 5.89
C ASP A 189 -7.08 5.28 7.37
N GLY A 190 -6.94 4.02 7.75
CA GLY A 190 -6.70 3.58 9.11
C GLY A 190 -5.23 3.39 9.41
N ALA A 191 -4.86 3.47 10.68
CA ALA A 191 -3.48 3.33 11.10
C ALA A 191 -2.94 1.90 10.90
N ASN A 192 -1.71 1.80 10.40
CA ASN A 192 -1.04 0.51 10.23
C ASN A 192 -0.57 -0.11 11.55
N ARG A 193 -0.45 0.69 12.61
CA ARG A 193 0.03 0.27 13.95
C ARG A 193 -0.74 1.04 15.03
N GLY A 194 -0.70 0.54 16.23
CA GLY A 194 -1.26 1.24 17.37
C GLY A 194 -2.11 0.35 18.26
N ARG A 195 -2.62 0.93 19.34
CA ARG A 195 -3.51 0.28 20.31
C ARG A 195 -4.79 1.08 20.55
N LYS A 196 -5.02 2.06 19.71
CA LYS A 196 -6.21 2.90 19.71
C LYS A 196 -6.78 2.87 18.31
N LEU A 197 -8.09 3.03 18.21
CA LEU A 197 -8.74 3.29 16.94
C LEU A 197 -8.21 4.62 16.40
N ASP A 198 -7.61 4.59 15.22
CA ASP A 198 -6.91 5.72 14.65
C ASP A 198 -7.11 5.75 13.14
N TYR A 199 -7.61 6.86 12.62
CA TYR A 199 -7.87 7.00 11.19
C TYR A 199 -7.93 8.46 10.75
N HIS A 200 -7.69 8.67 9.48
CA HIS A 200 -7.89 9.92 8.78
C HIS A 200 -9.06 9.84 7.80
N LEU A 201 -9.78 10.94 7.69
CA LEU A 201 -10.77 11.18 6.64
C LEU A 201 -10.21 12.23 5.70
N PHE A 202 -10.33 11.99 4.39
CA PHE A 202 -9.81 12.86 3.34
C PHE A 202 -10.94 13.24 2.37
N GLY A 203 -10.90 14.48 1.91
CA GLY A 203 -11.84 14.96 0.92
C GLY A 203 -11.58 16.42 0.54
N SER A 204 -12.49 16.98 -0.24
CA SER A 204 -12.40 18.39 -0.69
C SER A 204 -12.48 19.39 0.45
N SER A 205 -13.07 19.00 1.59
CA SER A 205 -13.19 19.83 2.80
C SER A 205 -11.99 19.73 3.74
N GLY A 206 -10.98 18.94 3.39
CA GLY A 206 -9.73 18.80 4.16
C GLY A 206 -9.47 17.41 4.70
N ILE A 207 -8.52 17.36 5.62
CA ILE A 207 -8.09 16.18 6.35
C ILE A 207 -8.63 16.28 7.76
N ARG A 208 -9.20 15.19 8.28
CA ARG A 208 -9.68 15.08 9.67
C ARG A 208 -9.10 13.85 10.31
N HIS A 209 -8.40 14.02 11.43
CA HIS A 209 -7.79 12.93 12.21
C HIS A 209 -8.67 12.57 13.40
N PHE A 210 -8.93 11.29 13.56
CA PHE A 210 -9.72 10.72 14.67
C PHE A 210 -8.91 9.69 15.44
N GLN A 211 -8.96 9.77 16.77
CA GLN A 211 -8.29 8.79 17.63
C GLN A 211 -9.08 8.57 18.90
N GLY A 212 -9.18 7.30 19.35
CA GLY A 212 -9.87 6.96 20.59
C GLY A 212 -9.59 5.52 21.04
N THR A 213 -9.87 5.22 22.31
CA THR A 213 -9.83 3.85 22.86
C THR A 213 -11.12 3.07 22.58
N SER A 214 -12.12 3.73 22.02
CA SER A 214 -13.44 3.17 21.69
C SER A 214 -14.01 3.91 20.47
N SER A 215 -15.06 3.35 19.89
CA SER A 215 -15.89 4.04 18.89
C SER A 215 -17.13 4.66 19.57
N PRO A 216 -17.54 5.88 19.19
CA PRO A 216 -16.90 6.79 18.23
C PRO A 216 -15.55 7.31 18.71
N ALA A 217 -14.55 7.37 17.82
CA ALA A 217 -13.29 8.03 18.09
C ALA A 217 -13.47 9.56 18.09
N ALA A 218 -12.71 10.26 18.93
CA ALA A 218 -12.76 11.71 18.98
C ALA A 218 -11.89 12.34 17.87
N GLN A 219 -12.36 13.42 17.25
CA GLN A 219 -11.51 14.22 16.35
C GLN A 219 -10.36 14.85 17.14
N ARG A 220 -9.15 14.68 16.66
CA ARG A 220 -7.89 15.15 17.28
C ARG A 220 -7.25 16.29 16.50
N GLY A 221 -7.52 16.38 15.22
CA GLY A 221 -6.94 17.40 14.38
C GLY A 221 -7.67 17.56 13.07
N SER A 222 -7.37 18.67 12.42
CA SER A 222 -7.81 18.95 11.06
C SER A 222 -6.80 19.81 10.34
N LEU A 223 -6.78 19.67 9.02
CA LEU A 223 -6.02 20.52 8.12
C LEU A 223 -6.89 20.82 6.90
N ASP A 224 -7.02 22.10 6.57
CA ASP A 224 -7.78 22.50 5.39
C ASP A 224 -6.89 22.31 4.15
N PHE A 225 -7.23 21.30 3.37
CA PHE A 225 -6.49 20.91 2.18
C PHE A 225 -7.42 20.10 1.26
N ASN A 226 -7.54 20.50 0.00
CA ASN A 226 -8.35 19.76 -0.97
C ASN A 226 -7.62 18.50 -1.43
N VAL A 227 -7.92 17.36 -0.78
CA VAL A 227 -7.28 16.08 -1.09
C VAL A 227 -7.96 15.42 -2.28
N ALA A 228 -7.18 14.98 -3.25
CA ALA A 228 -7.64 14.13 -4.35
C ALA A 228 -7.26 12.66 -4.15
N VAL A 229 -6.04 12.43 -3.68
CA VAL A 229 -5.51 11.09 -3.42
C VAL A 229 -4.73 11.07 -2.12
N SER A 230 -4.75 9.94 -1.43
CA SER A 230 -4.08 9.75 -0.16
C SER A 230 -3.54 8.33 -0.01
N ALA A 231 -2.49 8.18 0.80
CA ALA A 231 -1.99 6.89 1.26
C ALA A 231 -1.44 7.04 2.68
N GLY A 232 -1.74 6.09 3.55
CA GLY A 232 -1.16 6.02 4.90
C GLY A 232 0.31 5.63 4.86
N ASP A 233 1.08 6.04 5.87
CA ASP A 233 2.45 5.59 6.03
C ASP A 233 2.47 4.13 6.52
N GLY A 234 3.28 3.27 5.90
CA GLY A 234 3.39 1.86 6.28
C GLY A 234 3.94 1.63 7.69
N THR A 235 4.59 2.62 8.30
CA THR A 235 5.29 2.49 9.58
C THR A 235 4.86 3.49 10.65
N ALA A 236 4.56 4.73 10.30
CA ALA A 236 4.09 5.75 11.24
C ALA A 236 2.58 5.61 11.48
N VAL A 237 2.15 5.85 12.73
CA VAL A 237 0.73 5.64 13.12
C VAL A 237 -0.18 6.72 12.57
N THR A 238 0.27 7.97 12.60
CA THR A 238 -0.57 9.14 12.29
C THR A 238 -0.12 9.90 11.03
N ARG A 239 0.82 9.33 10.28
CA ARG A 239 1.32 9.95 9.05
C ARG A 239 0.56 9.47 7.85
N SER A 240 0.25 10.40 6.96
CA SER A 240 -0.34 10.14 5.65
C SER A 240 0.33 11.01 4.59
N TYR A 241 0.34 10.52 3.37
CA TYR A 241 0.80 11.23 2.18
C TYR A 241 -0.42 11.61 1.36
N VAL A 242 -0.48 12.87 0.91
CA VAL A 242 -1.63 13.41 0.21
C VAL A 242 -1.22 14.27 -0.97
N ALA A 243 -2.07 14.34 -1.98
CA ALA A 243 -1.94 15.29 -3.07
C ALA A 243 -3.31 15.92 -3.39
N GLY A 244 -3.28 17.18 -3.82
CA GLY A 244 -4.47 17.90 -4.26
C GLY A 244 -4.90 17.49 -5.67
N ARG A 245 -6.16 17.78 -6.01
CA ARG A 245 -6.77 17.39 -7.28
C ARG A 245 -6.05 17.97 -8.50
N ASP A 246 -5.65 19.23 -8.40
CA ASP A 246 -5.01 19.97 -9.50
C ASP A 246 -3.56 20.32 -9.16
N ASP A 247 -3.03 19.71 -8.09
CA ASP A 247 -1.67 19.95 -7.63
C ASP A 247 -0.78 18.76 -8.00
N ASN A 248 0.46 19.06 -8.34
CA ASN A 248 1.50 18.06 -8.55
C ASN A 248 2.46 17.97 -7.35
N THR A 249 2.06 18.48 -6.20
CA THR A 249 2.83 18.43 -4.97
C THR A 249 2.33 17.31 -4.07
N LEU A 250 3.28 16.47 -3.64
CA LEU A 250 3.06 15.46 -2.62
C LEU A 250 3.38 16.08 -1.26
N HIS A 251 2.47 15.95 -0.30
CA HIS A 251 2.62 16.43 1.07
C HIS A 251 2.65 15.26 2.05
N ALA A 252 3.54 15.31 3.03
CA ALA A 252 3.56 14.43 4.19
C ALA A 252 2.90 15.14 5.37
N ILE A 253 1.79 14.59 5.84
CA ILE A 253 1.00 15.14 6.94
C ILE A 253 1.13 14.21 8.15
N ASP A 254 1.27 14.77 9.35
CA ASP A 254 1.31 14.00 10.60
C ASP A 254 0.64 14.77 11.74
N SER A 255 0.36 14.08 12.84
CA SER A 255 -0.12 14.72 14.03
C SER A 255 0.99 15.59 14.67
N ARG A 256 0.62 16.77 15.17
CA ARG A 256 1.55 17.62 15.91
C ARG A 256 2.09 16.94 17.15
N ARG A 257 3.31 17.28 17.53
CA ARG A 257 3.89 16.84 18.81
C ARG A 257 2.94 17.23 19.95
N GLY A 258 2.51 16.24 20.75
CA GLY A 258 1.49 16.43 21.78
C GLY A 258 0.08 15.96 21.41
N GLY A 259 -0.12 15.48 20.15
CA GLY A 259 -1.37 14.80 19.73
C GLY A 259 -2.57 15.71 19.53
N GLN A 260 -2.35 17.00 19.31
CA GLN A 260 -3.39 18.01 19.03
C GLN A 260 -3.10 18.70 17.71
N GLY A 261 -3.99 18.49 16.74
CA GLY A 261 -3.86 19.07 15.40
C GLY A 261 -3.02 18.26 14.44
N LEU A 262 -3.04 18.66 13.17
CA LEU A 262 -2.22 18.13 12.08
C LEU A 262 -1.24 19.20 11.60
N GLU A 263 -0.13 18.78 11.04
CA GLU A 263 0.86 19.65 10.42
C GLU A 263 1.47 19.00 9.19
N GLU A 264 1.86 19.81 8.23
CA GLU A 264 2.70 19.37 7.12
C GLU A 264 4.15 19.25 7.61
N LEU A 265 4.73 18.07 7.42
CA LEU A 265 6.13 17.80 7.76
C LEU A 265 7.08 18.08 6.61
N ALA A 266 6.64 17.78 5.41
CA ALA A 266 7.46 17.88 4.20
C ALA A 266 6.59 17.89 2.96
N SER A 267 7.15 18.39 1.86
CA SER A 267 6.54 18.29 0.56
C SER A 267 7.57 18.13 -0.55
N THR A 268 7.11 17.70 -1.72
CA THR A 268 7.90 17.68 -2.95
C THR A 268 7.00 17.85 -4.16
N ARG A 269 7.49 18.60 -5.14
CA ARG A 269 6.76 18.83 -6.38
C ARG A 269 7.21 17.83 -7.44
N LEU A 270 6.25 17.16 -8.09
CA LEU A 270 6.46 16.26 -9.22
C LEU A 270 6.24 16.98 -10.56
N PRO A 271 6.71 16.41 -11.67
CA PRO A 271 6.53 17.05 -12.99
C PRO A 271 5.07 17.15 -13.43
N SER A 272 4.20 16.24 -12.98
CA SER A 272 2.79 16.14 -13.38
C SER A 272 1.90 15.89 -12.18
N PRO A 273 0.58 16.17 -12.28
CA PRO A 273 -0.38 15.88 -11.24
C PRO A 273 -0.37 14.40 -10.82
N ILE A 274 -0.50 14.17 -9.52
CA ILE A 274 -0.54 12.84 -8.93
C ILE A 274 -1.95 12.29 -9.06
N ARG A 275 -2.09 11.08 -9.61
CA ARG A 275 -3.37 10.41 -9.82
C ARG A 275 -3.63 9.31 -8.82
N GLU A 276 -2.57 8.57 -8.44
CA GLU A 276 -2.64 7.48 -7.48
C GLU A 276 -1.48 7.55 -6.51
N LEU A 277 -1.73 7.16 -5.26
CA LEU A 277 -0.73 7.04 -4.20
C LEU A 277 -0.81 5.67 -3.55
N GLY A 278 0.34 5.13 -3.21
CA GLY A 278 0.45 3.93 -2.40
C GLY A 278 1.77 3.92 -1.64
N THR A 279 1.83 3.12 -0.59
CA THR A 279 3.02 3.01 0.24
C THR A 279 3.34 1.55 0.55
N ASP A 280 4.59 1.30 0.84
CA ASP A 280 5.02 0.16 1.64
C ASP A 280 5.81 0.66 2.85
N ASP A 281 6.47 -0.24 3.58
CA ASP A 281 7.18 0.12 4.82
C ASP A 281 8.31 1.13 4.60
N THR A 282 8.81 1.31 3.39
CA THR A 282 10.02 2.08 3.11
C THR A 282 9.89 3.11 1.99
N ARG A 283 8.83 3.03 1.19
CA ARG A 283 8.68 3.82 -0.03
C ARG A 283 7.28 4.36 -0.20
N ILE A 284 7.21 5.50 -0.88
CA ILE A 284 5.98 6.07 -1.42
C ILE A 284 6.02 5.87 -2.93
N TYR A 285 4.91 5.49 -3.49
CA TYR A 285 4.71 5.35 -4.94
C TYR A 285 3.64 6.33 -5.36
N ALA A 286 4.01 7.26 -6.24
CA ALA A 286 3.12 8.27 -6.79
C ALA A 286 3.01 8.04 -8.31
N ALA A 287 1.85 7.64 -8.79
CA ALA A 287 1.58 7.52 -10.21
C ALA A 287 0.97 8.82 -10.74
N THR A 288 1.59 9.37 -11.78
CA THR A 288 1.08 10.49 -12.56
C THR A 288 0.47 9.97 -13.87
N ASP A 289 0.07 10.86 -14.76
CA ASP A 289 -0.44 10.44 -16.08
C ASP A 289 0.61 9.70 -16.94
N HIS A 290 1.91 9.83 -16.63
CA HIS A 290 2.99 9.25 -17.45
C HIS A 290 4.02 8.45 -16.65
N GLU A 291 4.28 8.82 -15.42
CA GLU A 291 5.40 8.30 -14.65
C GLU A 291 4.93 7.68 -13.33
N LEU A 292 5.58 6.59 -12.94
CA LEU A 292 5.58 6.10 -11.57
C LEU A 292 6.83 6.65 -10.87
N VAL A 293 6.61 7.52 -9.89
CA VAL A 293 7.66 8.12 -9.09
C VAL A 293 7.76 7.37 -7.77
N THR A 294 8.93 6.86 -7.44
CA THR A 294 9.24 6.26 -6.14
C THR A 294 9.94 7.29 -5.28
N LEU A 295 9.43 7.50 -4.07
CA LEU A 295 9.96 8.45 -3.11
C LEU A 295 10.27 7.77 -1.78
N GLU A 296 11.10 8.42 -0.96
CA GLU A 296 11.52 7.91 0.33
C GLU A 296 10.51 8.28 1.41
N THR A 297 10.12 7.28 2.24
CA THR A 297 9.40 7.57 3.49
C THR A 297 10.38 8.07 4.54
N ALA A 298 9.89 8.84 5.50
CA ALA A 298 10.71 9.35 6.61
C ALA A 298 10.76 8.40 7.81
N SER A 299 10.55 7.11 7.62
CA SER A 299 10.36 6.14 8.70
C SER A 299 11.48 6.14 9.74
N PHE A 300 12.71 6.46 9.34
CA PHE A 300 13.87 6.40 10.24
C PHE A 300 14.53 7.76 10.53
N THR A 301 14.46 8.71 9.62
CA THR A 301 15.23 9.97 9.72
C THR A 301 14.37 11.22 9.86
N GLY A 302 13.05 11.10 9.67
CA GLY A 302 12.20 12.27 9.49
C GLY A 302 12.47 12.95 8.14
N PHE A 303 11.95 14.15 7.97
CA PHE A 303 12.20 15.01 6.80
C PHE A 303 12.99 16.24 7.25
N PRO A 304 14.33 16.14 7.46
CA PRO A 304 15.11 17.17 8.13
C PRO A 304 15.04 18.52 7.39
N ASP A 305 14.91 18.49 6.07
CA ASP A 305 14.87 19.69 5.23
C ASP A 305 13.45 20.05 4.76
N GLY A 306 12.41 19.43 5.34
CA GLY A 306 11.02 19.61 4.92
C GLY A 306 10.75 19.13 3.48
N ARG A 307 11.55 18.19 2.97
CA ARG A 307 11.45 17.67 1.60
C ARG A 307 11.35 16.16 1.58
N ILE A 308 10.54 15.65 0.65
CA ILE A 308 10.43 14.22 0.35
C ILE A 308 11.36 13.92 -0.82
N SER A 309 12.33 13.02 -0.62
CA SER A 309 13.32 12.69 -1.64
C SER A 309 12.74 11.81 -2.73
N VAL A 310 12.94 12.19 -3.99
CA VAL A 310 12.65 11.33 -5.15
C VAL A 310 13.81 10.38 -5.35
N LEU A 311 13.52 9.08 -5.41
CA LEU A 311 14.51 8.02 -5.60
C LEU A 311 14.60 7.56 -7.05
N ARG A 312 13.45 7.46 -7.72
CA ARG A 312 13.36 6.96 -9.09
C ARG A 312 12.10 7.48 -9.76
N SER A 313 12.17 7.71 -11.06
CA SER A 313 11.02 7.91 -11.94
C SER A 313 11.10 6.97 -13.12
N ILE A 314 9.98 6.35 -13.50
CA ILE A 314 9.85 5.45 -14.65
C ILE A 314 8.67 5.89 -15.48
N ASP A 315 8.90 6.19 -16.76
CA ASP A 315 7.81 6.35 -17.72
C ASP A 315 7.19 4.98 -18.01
N TYR A 316 6.11 4.68 -17.32
CA TYR A 316 5.39 3.41 -17.46
C TYR A 316 4.52 3.34 -18.72
N ARG A 317 4.30 4.47 -19.39
CA ARG A 317 3.55 4.53 -20.66
C ARG A 317 4.43 4.37 -21.90
N ALA A 318 5.72 4.47 -21.74
CA ALA A 318 6.65 4.23 -22.86
C ALA A 318 6.47 2.80 -23.39
N GLY A 319 6.24 2.68 -24.69
CA GLY A 319 6.05 1.36 -25.33
C GLY A 319 4.67 0.71 -25.18
N LEU A 320 3.73 1.32 -24.46
CA LEU A 320 2.35 0.80 -24.36
C LEU A 320 1.60 0.91 -25.70
N PRO A 321 0.63 0.02 -25.98
CA PRO A 321 -0.31 0.16 -27.08
C PRO A 321 -1.05 1.52 -27.00
N PRO A 322 -1.50 2.07 -28.15
CA PRO A 322 -2.13 3.40 -28.18
C PRO A 322 -3.34 3.55 -27.27
N ASP A 323 -4.18 2.52 -27.17
CA ASP A 323 -5.36 2.47 -26.32
C ASP A 323 -4.97 2.51 -24.81
N ALA A 324 -4.00 1.71 -24.37
CA ALA A 324 -3.50 1.73 -23.01
C ALA A 324 -2.78 3.06 -22.69
N ARG A 325 -2.08 3.64 -23.67
CA ARG A 325 -1.38 4.91 -23.50
C ARG A 325 -2.32 6.08 -23.29
N ALA A 326 -3.50 6.05 -23.92
CA ALA A 326 -4.51 7.12 -23.85
C ALA A 326 -5.47 6.96 -22.66
N ALA A 327 -5.58 5.75 -22.09
CA ALA A 327 -6.53 5.47 -21.03
C ALA A 327 -6.15 6.17 -19.70
N GLU A 328 -7.13 6.61 -18.92
CA GLU A 328 -6.92 7.16 -17.57
C GLU A 328 -6.54 6.05 -16.59
N LEU A 329 -5.73 6.39 -15.59
CA LEU A 329 -5.50 5.52 -14.45
C LEU A 329 -6.82 5.30 -13.70
N SER A 330 -7.05 4.07 -13.29
CA SER A 330 -8.23 3.66 -12.52
C SER A 330 -7.86 2.99 -11.20
N GLY A 331 -6.58 2.95 -10.87
CA GLY A 331 -6.12 2.49 -9.58
C GLY A 331 -4.69 1.97 -9.59
N MET A 332 -4.17 1.78 -8.38
CA MET A 332 -2.82 1.30 -8.15
C MET A 332 -2.79 0.31 -6.98
N ALA A 333 -2.04 -0.78 -7.12
CA ALA A 333 -1.74 -1.70 -6.04
C ALA A 333 -0.24 -1.87 -5.84
N VAL A 334 0.20 -1.92 -4.60
CA VAL A 334 1.60 -2.13 -4.23
C VAL A 334 1.78 -3.59 -3.81
N GLY A 335 2.41 -4.38 -4.67
CA GLY A 335 2.79 -5.77 -4.38
C GLY A 335 4.18 -5.88 -3.73
N PRO A 336 4.71 -7.10 -3.53
CA PRO A 336 6.01 -7.30 -2.88
C PRO A 336 7.17 -6.68 -3.68
N ASP A 337 7.27 -7.00 -4.95
CA ASP A 337 8.41 -6.62 -5.80
C ASP A 337 8.03 -5.63 -6.91
N ARG A 338 6.75 -5.41 -7.13
CA ARG A 338 6.23 -4.60 -8.23
C ARG A 338 5.04 -3.74 -7.79
N VAL A 339 4.83 -2.64 -8.50
CA VAL A 339 3.63 -1.80 -8.42
C VAL A 339 2.78 -2.06 -9.65
N TYR A 340 1.49 -2.22 -9.46
CA TYR A 340 0.53 -2.54 -10.52
C TYR A 340 -0.40 -1.36 -10.76
N LEU A 341 -0.52 -0.96 -12.03
CA LEU A 341 -1.37 0.15 -12.47
C LEU A 341 -2.48 -0.39 -13.37
N THR A 342 -3.71 0.01 -13.10
CA THR A 342 -4.88 -0.32 -13.93
C THR A 342 -5.39 0.90 -14.66
N PHE A 343 -6.17 0.70 -15.71
CA PHE A 343 -6.66 1.76 -16.58
C PHE A 343 -8.16 1.63 -16.80
N ALA A 344 -8.85 2.77 -16.77
CA ALA A 344 -10.29 2.83 -17.03
C ALA A 344 -10.58 2.36 -18.48
N HIS A 345 -11.52 1.42 -18.60
CA HIS A 345 -12.00 0.89 -19.88
C HIS A 345 -10.92 0.29 -20.79
N ALA A 346 -9.73 0.02 -20.27
CA ALA A 346 -8.65 -0.60 -21.03
C ALA A 346 -8.25 -1.95 -20.40
N PRO A 347 -8.11 -3.03 -21.20
CA PRO A 347 -7.96 -4.39 -20.70
C PRO A 347 -6.51 -4.72 -20.30
N TYR A 348 -5.82 -3.79 -19.66
CA TYR A 348 -4.40 -3.92 -19.35
C TYR A 348 -4.09 -3.64 -17.88
N VAL A 349 -3.04 -4.31 -17.40
CA VAL A 349 -2.33 -3.99 -16.17
C VAL A 349 -0.89 -3.69 -16.52
N VAL A 350 -0.38 -2.57 -16.09
CA VAL A 350 1.06 -2.26 -16.17
C VAL A 350 1.71 -2.61 -14.84
N SER A 351 2.71 -3.45 -14.88
CA SER A 351 3.47 -3.90 -13.73
C SER A 351 4.85 -3.26 -13.77
N VAL A 352 5.20 -2.47 -12.76
CA VAL A 352 6.46 -1.72 -12.67
C VAL A 352 7.31 -2.27 -11.54
N ALA A 353 8.56 -2.64 -11.82
CA ALA A 353 9.47 -3.17 -10.82
C ALA A 353 9.81 -2.10 -9.77
N LYS A 354 9.78 -2.49 -8.49
CA LYS A 354 10.27 -1.65 -7.40
C LYS A 354 11.79 -1.48 -7.47
N PRO A 355 12.35 -0.35 -7.01
CA PRO A 355 13.79 -0.22 -6.92
C PRO A 355 14.34 -1.28 -5.95
N ARG A 356 15.45 -1.93 -6.35
CA ARG A 356 16.20 -2.81 -5.44
C ARG A 356 16.83 -1.96 -4.35
N LEU A 357 16.72 -2.40 -3.09
CA LEU A 357 17.36 -1.77 -1.92
C LEU A 357 18.86 -2.04 -1.91
#